data_02f7e274c601bb1328dcd0ecf5ade591
#
_entry.id   02f7e274c601bb1328dcd0ecf5ade591
#
_cell.length_a   1.000
_cell.length_b   1.000
_cell.length_c   1.000
_cell.angle_alpha   90.00
_cell.angle_beta   90.00
_cell.angle_gamma   90.00
#
_symmetry.space_group_name_H-M   'P 1'
#
loop_
_entity.id
_entity.type
_entity.pdbx_description
1 polymer ?
#
loop_
_entity_poly.entity_id
_entity_poly.type
_entity_poly.pdbx_seq_one_letter_code
_entity_poly.pdbx_strand_id
1 'polypeptide(L)'
;MNYIQNSTRVCTVPATHGVGGMVTFQDKFSKGLKARNIEVTYDLKDRPYQSVLVVGGIKNIPTLLKARKNGIHIVQRLDGINWLHTARVRKNIRNFNLRTFMRAEYGNRVLFLIREHISNSIIYQSEFVRKWWLKVRGSTEAAESVIHNGVDLEQYKPNATIKRPADKIRILLIEGSLMGGYEAGLEVVMNLIKMLASSKLREFTNHIELVVVGKVTETVRNRWMVEMNQLSYDHQVSINWMGVVPIERIPEINNSAHFLYSSDINAACPNSVIEAMSCGNPVLSFDTGALPELVTPGAGRIVPYGADPWKLEPPDMNTLALGAVDLLENQQKFRSGARLRAENSFSLDKMLDAYMDILLG
;
A
#
# COMPACT_ATOMS: atom_id res chain seq x y z
N MET A 1 -20.63 19.62 -41.90
CA MET A 1 -21.03 18.92 -40.66
C MET A 1 -19.76 18.56 -39.92
N ASN A 2 -19.44 19.35 -38.88
CA ASN A 2 -18.31 19.06 -38.01
C ASN A 2 -18.68 17.84 -37.16
N TYR A 3 -18.12 16.69 -37.45
CA TYR A 3 -18.08 15.57 -36.51
C TYR A 3 -17.29 16.03 -35.30
N ILE A 4 -17.95 16.48 -34.24
CA ILE A 4 -17.38 16.54 -32.93
C ILE A 4 -17.07 15.07 -32.59
N GLN A 5 -15.83 14.67 -32.75
CA GLN A 5 -15.33 13.43 -32.17
C GLN A 5 -15.59 13.56 -30.66
N ASN A 6 -16.63 12.88 -30.17
CA ASN A 6 -16.88 12.80 -28.73
C ASN A 6 -15.66 12.12 -28.11
N SER A 7 -14.73 12.91 -27.58
CA SER A 7 -13.58 12.38 -26.86
C SER A 7 -14.11 11.54 -25.70
N THR A 8 -13.61 10.31 -25.58
CA THR A 8 -13.93 9.46 -24.43
C THR A 8 -13.45 10.14 -23.17
N ARG A 9 -14.34 10.29 -22.19
CA ARG A 9 -14.06 11.04 -20.98
C ARG A 9 -14.56 10.31 -19.74
N VAL A 10 -13.73 10.23 -18.71
CA VAL A 10 -14.04 9.60 -17.42
C VAL A 10 -13.94 10.65 -16.31
N CYS A 11 -14.92 10.63 -15.39
CA CYS A 11 -14.87 11.45 -14.20
C CYS A 11 -14.32 10.62 -13.03
N THR A 12 -13.23 11.07 -12.39
CA THR A 12 -12.65 10.40 -11.21
C THR A 12 -12.74 11.28 -9.97
N VAL A 13 -13.43 10.81 -8.94
CA VAL A 13 -13.74 11.59 -7.73
C VAL A 13 -13.51 10.79 -6.44
N PRO A 14 -13.20 11.49 -5.33
CA PRO A 14 -12.86 12.92 -5.25
C PRO A 14 -11.49 13.21 -5.88
N ALA A 15 -11.24 14.47 -6.24
CA ALA A 15 -9.87 14.91 -6.52
C ALA A 15 -9.02 14.71 -5.27
N THR A 16 -7.92 13.98 -5.40
CA THR A 16 -7.02 13.65 -4.28
C THR A 16 -5.78 14.54 -4.30
N HIS A 17 -5.29 14.93 -3.12
CA HIS A 17 -4.12 15.78 -2.96
C HIS A 17 -3.25 15.28 -1.80
N GLY A 18 -1.96 15.53 -1.88
CA GLY A 18 -0.99 15.18 -0.82
C GLY A 18 -0.23 13.89 -1.10
N VAL A 19 -0.02 13.04 -0.10
CA VAL A 19 0.75 11.80 -0.17
C VAL A 19 -0.13 10.64 0.33
N GLY A 20 -0.03 9.49 -0.32
CA GLY A 20 -0.73 8.27 0.10
C GLY A 20 -1.25 7.42 -1.07
N GLY A 21 -1.68 6.22 -0.76
CA GLY A 21 -2.06 5.20 -1.77
C GLY A 21 -3.14 5.66 -2.76
N MET A 22 -4.17 6.38 -2.29
CA MET A 22 -5.24 6.91 -3.17
C MET A 22 -4.71 8.01 -4.11
N VAL A 23 -3.82 8.87 -3.63
CA VAL A 23 -3.22 9.95 -4.45
C VAL A 23 -2.36 9.35 -5.54
N THR A 24 -1.47 8.43 -5.17
CA THR A 24 -0.60 7.72 -6.12
C THR A 24 -1.42 6.93 -7.15
N PHE A 25 -2.48 6.26 -6.73
CA PHE A 25 -3.38 5.56 -7.64
C PHE A 25 -4.00 6.53 -8.64
N GLN A 26 -4.64 7.62 -8.17
CA GLN A 26 -5.35 8.56 -9.04
C GLN A 26 -4.41 9.26 -10.02
N ASP A 27 -3.19 9.57 -9.62
CA ASP A 27 -2.16 10.16 -10.50
C ASP A 27 -1.76 9.16 -11.60
N LYS A 28 -1.37 7.93 -11.24
CA LYS A 28 -1.01 6.87 -12.21
C LYS A 28 -2.17 6.58 -13.17
N PHE A 29 -3.39 6.45 -12.63
CA PHE A 29 -4.60 6.18 -13.39
C PHE A 29 -4.89 7.29 -14.40
N SER A 30 -4.89 8.54 -13.95
CA SER A 30 -5.20 9.69 -14.81
C SER A 30 -4.15 9.91 -15.90
N LYS A 31 -2.87 9.74 -15.57
CA LYS A 31 -1.77 9.79 -16.56
C LYS A 31 -1.92 8.67 -17.59
N GLY A 32 -2.23 7.45 -17.14
CA GLY A 32 -2.42 6.31 -18.01
C GLY A 32 -3.64 6.43 -18.95
N LEU A 33 -4.75 6.99 -18.49
CA LEU A 33 -5.91 7.30 -19.35
C LEU A 33 -5.58 8.36 -20.39
N LYS A 34 -4.91 9.45 -19.98
CA LYS A 34 -4.49 10.51 -20.92
C LYS A 34 -3.56 9.99 -22.00
N ALA A 35 -2.62 9.09 -21.66
CA ALA A 35 -1.75 8.42 -22.63
C ALA A 35 -2.52 7.56 -23.65
N ARG A 36 -3.75 7.14 -23.33
CA ARG A 36 -4.69 6.39 -24.17
C ARG A 36 -5.73 7.28 -24.86
N ASN A 37 -5.52 8.61 -24.88
CA ASN A 37 -6.41 9.62 -25.43
C ASN A 37 -7.80 9.64 -24.75
N ILE A 38 -7.89 9.29 -23.47
CA ILE A 38 -9.08 9.39 -22.66
C ILE A 38 -8.94 10.61 -21.75
N GLU A 39 -9.90 11.52 -21.87
CA GLU A 39 -9.95 12.71 -21.01
C GLU A 39 -10.37 12.35 -19.59
N VAL A 40 -9.81 13.05 -18.61
CA VAL A 40 -10.14 12.86 -17.19
C VAL A 40 -10.60 14.18 -16.59
N THR A 41 -11.79 14.17 -15.98
CA THR A 41 -12.27 15.26 -15.13
C THR A 41 -12.37 14.82 -13.66
N TYR A 42 -12.32 15.78 -12.75
CA TYR A 42 -12.44 15.57 -11.30
C TYR A 42 -13.69 16.24 -10.71
N ASP A 43 -14.54 16.80 -11.55
CA ASP A 43 -15.78 17.45 -11.13
C ASP A 43 -17.01 16.78 -11.77
N LEU A 44 -17.92 16.27 -10.93
CA LEU A 44 -19.18 15.68 -11.37
C LEU A 44 -20.10 16.64 -12.14
N LYS A 45 -19.85 17.95 -12.09
CA LYS A 45 -20.59 18.95 -12.85
C LYS A 45 -20.02 19.20 -14.24
N ASP A 46 -18.75 18.85 -14.46
CA ASP A 46 -18.03 19.05 -15.71
C ASP A 46 -18.35 17.93 -16.73
N ARG A 47 -19.53 18.05 -17.34
CA ARG A 47 -20.06 17.09 -18.32
C ARG A 47 -19.75 17.51 -19.76
N PRO A 48 -19.78 16.60 -20.74
CA PRO A 48 -20.13 15.17 -20.65
C PRO A 48 -18.99 14.28 -20.20
N TYR A 49 -19.31 13.11 -19.61
CA TYR A 49 -18.43 11.97 -19.36
C TYR A 49 -19.25 10.67 -19.42
N GLN A 50 -18.63 9.55 -19.79
CA GLN A 50 -19.30 8.26 -19.95
C GLN A 50 -19.51 7.55 -18.62
N SER A 51 -18.55 7.65 -17.72
CA SER A 51 -18.58 6.96 -16.42
C SER A 51 -17.92 7.78 -15.31
N VAL A 52 -18.18 7.34 -14.08
CA VAL A 52 -17.58 7.92 -12.88
C VAL A 52 -16.83 6.84 -12.11
N LEU A 53 -15.54 7.06 -11.85
CA LEU A 53 -14.76 6.29 -10.89
C LEU A 53 -14.76 7.02 -9.54
N VAL A 54 -15.38 6.41 -8.54
CA VAL A 54 -15.33 6.88 -7.15
C VAL A 54 -14.18 6.17 -6.43
N VAL A 55 -13.14 6.91 -6.08
CA VAL A 55 -11.98 6.39 -5.34
C VAL A 55 -12.28 6.47 -3.84
N GLY A 56 -12.72 5.35 -3.27
CA GLY A 56 -13.20 5.30 -1.89
C GLY A 56 -14.58 5.92 -1.73
N GLY A 57 -14.66 7.08 -1.07
CA GLY A 57 -15.91 7.78 -0.79
C GLY A 57 -15.88 9.26 -1.19
N ILE A 58 -17.06 9.84 -1.43
CA ILE A 58 -17.25 11.24 -1.78
C ILE A 58 -18.28 11.90 -0.88
N LYS A 59 -18.08 13.19 -0.56
CA LYS A 59 -19.04 13.95 0.26
C LYS A 59 -20.29 14.39 -0.52
N ASN A 60 -20.16 14.64 -1.82
CA ASN A 60 -21.24 15.14 -2.66
C ASN A 60 -22.12 14.01 -3.22
N ILE A 61 -22.77 13.28 -2.32
CA ILE A 61 -23.68 12.18 -2.64
C ILE A 61 -24.86 12.59 -3.56
N PRO A 62 -25.52 13.77 -3.34
CA PRO A 62 -26.63 14.16 -4.22
C PRO A 62 -26.24 14.29 -5.70
N THR A 63 -25.05 14.84 -5.98
CA THR A 63 -24.57 14.99 -7.37
C THR A 63 -24.21 13.63 -7.98
N LEU A 64 -23.65 12.71 -7.19
CA LEU A 64 -23.38 11.34 -7.64
C LEU A 64 -24.66 10.57 -7.95
N LEU A 65 -25.68 10.68 -7.10
CA LEU A 65 -27.01 10.11 -7.34
C LEU A 65 -27.68 10.68 -8.59
N LYS A 66 -27.54 12.01 -8.84
CA LYS A 66 -28.03 12.63 -10.06
C LYS A 66 -27.29 12.10 -11.30
N ALA A 67 -25.98 11.84 -11.21
CA ALA A 67 -25.24 11.22 -12.29
C ALA A 67 -25.80 9.83 -12.62
N ARG A 68 -25.97 8.97 -11.60
CA ARG A 68 -26.56 7.63 -11.76
C ARG A 68 -27.96 7.66 -12.37
N LYS A 69 -28.85 8.55 -11.87
CA LYS A 69 -30.22 8.71 -12.41
C LYS A 69 -30.25 9.14 -13.88
N ASN A 70 -29.20 9.81 -14.35
CA ASN A 70 -29.03 10.20 -15.74
C ASN A 70 -28.35 9.10 -16.60
N GLY A 71 -28.27 7.85 -16.10
CA GLY A 71 -27.72 6.71 -16.83
C GLY A 71 -26.17 6.61 -16.83
N ILE A 72 -25.49 7.46 -16.09
CA ILE A 72 -24.03 7.37 -15.99
C ILE A 72 -23.62 6.16 -15.16
N HIS A 73 -22.73 5.34 -15.69
CA HIS A 73 -22.16 4.17 -15.00
C HIS A 73 -21.25 4.60 -13.84
N ILE A 74 -21.58 4.17 -12.63
CA ILE A 74 -20.83 4.50 -11.41
C ILE A 74 -20.03 3.30 -10.97
N VAL A 75 -18.71 3.45 -10.95
CA VAL A 75 -17.75 2.43 -10.47
C VAL A 75 -17.14 2.90 -9.17
N GLN A 76 -17.22 2.12 -8.11
CA GLN A 76 -16.56 2.42 -6.85
C GLN A 76 -15.32 1.54 -6.67
N ARG A 77 -14.17 2.17 -6.48
CA ARG A 77 -12.94 1.49 -6.07
C ARG A 77 -12.83 1.49 -4.55
N LEU A 78 -12.76 0.30 -3.97
CA LEU A 78 -12.69 0.10 -2.52
C LEU A 78 -11.35 -0.47 -2.09
N ASP A 79 -10.81 0.15 -1.06
CA ASP A 79 -9.78 -0.37 -0.18
C ASP A 79 -10.39 -0.95 1.09
N GLY A 80 -9.60 -1.07 2.16
CA GLY A 80 -10.08 -1.57 3.45
C GLY A 80 -11.11 -0.63 4.11
N ILE A 81 -11.81 -1.17 5.08
CA ILE A 81 -12.71 -0.41 5.97
C ILE A 81 -11.86 0.22 7.07
N ASN A 82 -12.15 1.46 7.49
CA ASN A 82 -11.45 2.05 8.63
C ASN A 82 -11.76 1.25 9.90
N TRP A 83 -10.77 0.62 10.49
CA TRP A 83 -10.91 -0.30 11.63
C TRP A 83 -10.01 0.03 12.82
N LEU A 84 -8.84 0.64 12.59
CA LEU A 84 -7.84 0.92 13.62
C LEU A 84 -8.39 1.73 14.79
N HIS A 85 -9.28 2.69 14.53
CA HIS A 85 -9.90 3.50 15.57
C HIS A 85 -10.72 2.63 16.54
N THR A 86 -11.45 1.62 16.04
CA THR A 86 -12.22 0.68 16.86
C THR A 86 -11.31 -0.26 17.64
N ALA A 87 -10.27 -0.81 17.01
CA ALA A 87 -9.29 -1.67 17.67
C ALA A 87 -8.58 -0.96 18.83
N ARG A 88 -8.25 0.33 18.65
CA ARG A 88 -7.62 1.18 19.66
C ARG A 88 -8.53 1.47 20.85
N VAL A 89 -9.79 1.75 20.61
CA VAL A 89 -10.78 1.93 21.69
C VAL A 89 -10.87 0.66 22.54
N ARG A 90 -10.96 -0.50 21.90
CA ARG A 90 -11.00 -1.80 22.59
C ARG A 90 -9.76 -2.06 23.46
N LYS A 91 -8.59 -1.61 23.01
CA LYS A 91 -7.32 -1.72 23.77
C LYS A 91 -7.14 -0.66 24.85
N ASN A 92 -8.11 0.23 25.06
CA ASN A 92 -8.03 1.31 26.06
C ASN A 92 -6.76 2.18 25.90
N ILE A 93 -6.34 2.42 24.65
CA ILE A 93 -5.14 3.21 24.35
C ILE A 93 -5.41 4.67 24.75
N ARG A 94 -4.59 5.20 25.66
CA ARG A 94 -4.77 6.47 26.39
C ARG A 94 -4.99 7.74 25.54
N ASN A 95 -4.91 7.70 24.24
CA ASN A 95 -5.10 8.85 23.35
C ASN A 95 -6.34 8.68 22.45
N PHE A 96 -7.50 8.32 23.05
CA PHE A 96 -8.76 8.30 22.30
C PHE A 96 -9.16 9.71 21.88
N ASN A 97 -9.21 9.94 20.57
CA ASN A 97 -9.70 11.17 19.99
C ASN A 97 -11.08 10.93 19.36
N LEU A 98 -12.14 11.38 20.05
CA LEU A 98 -13.53 11.22 19.63
C LEU A 98 -13.79 11.80 18.23
N ARG A 99 -13.16 12.92 17.89
CA ARG A 99 -13.30 13.55 16.57
C ARG A 99 -12.75 12.64 15.45
N THR A 100 -11.61 12.03 15.69
CA THR A 100 -11.00 11.07 14.74
C THR A 100 -11.88 9.83 14.59
N PHE A 101 -12.42 9.31 15.69
CA PHE A 101 -13.35 8.20 15.68
C PHE A 101 -14.61 8.51 14.87
N MET A 102 -15.29 9.62 15.16
CA MET A 102 -16.49 10.04 14.44
C MET A 102 -16.23 10.27 12.95
N ARG A 103 -15.05 10.82 12.61
CA ARG A 103 -14.65 11.01 11.21
C ARG A 103 -14.46 9.67 10.48
N ALA A 104 -13.84 8.68 11.12
CA ALA A 104 -13.64 7.36 10.53
C ALA A 104 -14.98 6.62 10.33
N GLU A 105 -15.88 6.67 11.32
CA GLU A 105 -17.22 6.07 11.22
C GLU A 105 -18.09 6.77 10.15
N TYR A 106 -18.02 8.09 10.07
CA TYR A 106 -18.69 8.82 8.99
C TYR A 106 -18.14 8.39 7.61
N GLY A 107 -16.82 8.28 7.49
CA GLY A 107 -16.18 7.77 6.27
C GLY A 107 -16.69 6.38 5.89
N ASN A 108 -16.73 5.45 6.85
CA ASN A 108 -17.27 4.10 6.65
C ASN A 108 -18.73 4.13 6.16
N ARG A 109 -19.58 4.95 6.78
CA ARG A 109 -21.00 5.10 6.36
C ARG A 109 -21.13 5.59 4.93
N VAL A 110 -20.30 6.56 4.51
CA VAL A 110 -20.29 7.05 3.12
C VAL A 110 -19.86 5.94 2.16
N LEU A 111 -18.80 5.18 2.48
CA LEU A 111 -18.38 4.04 1.66
C LEU A 111 -19.51 3.01 1.51
N PHE A 112 -20.18 2.66 2.60
CA PHE A 112 -21.29 1.69 2.61
C PHE A 112 -22.47 2.16 1.74
N LEU A 113 -22.88 3.42 1.91
CA LEU A 113 -24.00 3.99 1.15
C LEU A 113 -23.73 3.96 -0.36
N ILE A 114 -22.51 4.31 -0.78
CA ILE A 114 -22.15 4.29 -2.19
C ILE A 114 -22.14 2.86 -2.72
N ARG A 115 -21.50 1.93 -1.97
CA ARG A 115 -21.41 0.52 -2.33
C ARG A 115 -22.79 -0.12 -2.50
N GLU A 116 -23.69 0.10 -1.56
CA GLU A 116 -24.96 -0.63 -1.47
C GLU A 116 -26.06 -0.03 -2.36
N HIS A 117 -26.01 1.29 -2.62
CA HIS A 117 -27.15 1.97 -3.25
C HIS A 117 -26.81 2.78 -4.51
N ILE A 118 -25.53 3.04 -4.78
CA ILE A 118 -25.17 3.97 -5.85
C ILE A 118 -24.32 3.30 -6.93
N SER A 119 -23.40 2.44 -6.56
CA SER A 119 -22.48 1.80 -7.51
C SER A 119 -23.20 0.83 -8.44
N ASN A 120 -22.84 0.85 -9.71
CA ASN A 120 -23.18 -0.18 -10.69
C ASN A 120 -22.14 -1.30 -10.68
N SER A 121 -20.89 -0.93 -10.47
CA SER A 121 -19.75 -1.87 -10.36
C SER A 121 -18.84 -1.48 -9.20
N ILE A 122 -18.21 -2.49 -8.61
CA ILE A 122 -17.26 -2.34 -7.51
C ILE A 122 -15.95 -3.01 -7.88
N ILE A 123 -14.85 -2.29 -7.68
CA ILE A 123 -13.49 -2.81 -7.84
C ILE A 123 -12.84 -2.86 -6.47
N TYR A 124 -12.57 -4.06 -5.99
CA TYR A 124 -11.77 -4.29 -4.79
C TYR A 124 -10.29 -4.39 -5.15
N GLN A 125 -9.41 -3.84 -4.31
CA GLN A 125 -7.97 -3.83 -4.58
C GLN A 125 -7.28 -5.19 -4.36
N SER A 126 -7.97 -6.13 -3.71
CA SER A 126 -7.48 -7.49 -3.45
C SER A 126 -8.64 -8.41 -3.10
N GLU A 127 -8.41 -9.69 -3.20
CA GLU A 127 -9.36 -10.70 -2.75
C GLU A 127 -9.58 -10.65 -1.23
N PHE A 128 -8.52 -10.30 -0.48
CA PHE A 128 -8.65 -10.01 0.95
C PHE A 128 -9.67 -8.90 1.22
N VAL A 129 -9.59 -7.78 0.50
CA VAL A 129 -10.53 -6.65 0.64
C VAL A 129 -11.93 -7.09 0.29
N ARG A 130 -12.12 -7.81 -0.83
CA ARG A 130 -13.43 -8.33 -1.22
C ARG A 130 -14.05 -9.19 -0.12
N LYS A 131 -13.30 -10.17 0.39
CA LYS A 131 -13.75 -11.05 1.50
C LYS A 131 -14.07 -10.26 2.77
N TRP A 132 -13.26 -9.25 3.09
CA TRP A 132 -13.50 -8.39 4.24
C TRP A 132 -14.81 -7.62 4.12
N TRP A 133 -15.07 -7.00 2.96
CA TRP A 133 -16.33 -6.31 2.70
C TRP A 133 -17.54 -7.24 2.74
N LEU A 134 -17.44 -8.42 2.14
CA LEU A 134 -18.49 -9.45 2.20
C LEU A 134 -18.78 -9.89 3.64
N LYS A 135 -17.75 -10.08 4.46
CA LYS A 135 -17.89 -10.45 5.87
C LYS A 135 -18.60 -9.37 6.70
N VAL A 136 -18.32 -8.10 6.44
CA VAL A 136 -18.84 -6.98 7.24
C VAL A 136 -20.19 -6.48 6.75
N ARG A 137 -20.46 -6.53 5.45
CA ARG A 137 -21.65 -5.91 4.81
C ARG A 137 -22.48 -6.86 3.94
N GLY A 138 -22.02 -8.08 3.72
CA GLY A 138 -22.67 -9.02 2.81
C GLY A 138 -22.47 -8.70 1.34
N SER A 139 -23.21 -9.39 0.48
CA SER A 139 -23.22 -9.20 -0.96
C SER A 139 -23.93 -7.91 -1.37
N THR A 140 -23.71 -7.45 -2.58
CA THR A 140 -24.38 -6.32 -3.23
C THR A 140 -24.88 -6.74 -4.60
N GLU A 141 -25.84 -5.98 -5.18
CA GLU A 141 -26.31 -6.20 -6.55
C GLU A 141 -25.34 -5.66 -7.61
N ALA A 142 -24.38 -4.82 -7.21
CA ALA A 142 -23.36 -4.29 -8.11
C ALA A 142 -22.42 -5.40 -8.61
N ALA A 143 -21.98 -5.32 -9.87
CA ALA A 143 -20.98 -6.21 -10.40
C ALA A 143 -19.66 -6.05 -9.64
N GLU A 144 -19.04 -7.15 -9.21
CA GLU A 144 -17.82 -7.14 -8.41
C GLU A 144 -16.60 -7.64 -9.19
N SER A 145 -15.48 -6.94 -9.06
CA SER A 145 -14.21 -7.31 -9.64
C SER A 145 -13.06 -7.08 -8.65
N VAL A 146 -11.98 -7.84 -8.81
CA VAL A 146 -10.73 -7.62 -8.06
C VAL A 146 -9.65 -7.18 -9.02
N ILE A 147 -9.13 -5.97 -8.81
CA ILE A 147 -8.03 -5.42 -9.60
C ILE A 147 -6.99 -4.86 -8.66
N HIS A 148 -5.81 -5.49 -8.64
CA HIS A 148 -4.67 -5.02 -7.84
C HIS A 148 -4.14 -3.67 -8.36
N ASN A 149 -3.44 -2.96 -7.50
CA ASN A 149 -2.70 -1.78 -7.93
C ASN A 149 -1.62 -2.16 -8.93
N GLY A 150 -1.42 -1.30 -9.92
CA GLY A 150 -0.39 -1.44 -10.94
C GLY A 150 0.82 -0.53 -10.69
N VAL A 151 1.94 -0.92 -11.29
CA VAL A 151 3.18 -0.18 -11.28
C VAL A 151 3.76 -0.10 -12.69
N ASP A 152 4.38 1.03 -13.03
CA ASP A 152 5.15 1.17 -14.26
C ASP A 152 6.41 0.33 -14.18
N LEU A 153 6.45 -0.79 -14.91
CA LEU A 153 7.53 -1.77 -14.90
C LEU A 153 8.82 -1.24 -15.58
N GLU A 154 8.74 -0.18 -16.34
CA GLU A 154 9.92 0.48 -16.94
C GLU A 154 10.56 1.48 -15.97
N GLN A 155 9.74 2.21 -15.20
CA GLN A 155 10.22 3.09 -14.15
C GLN A 155 10.74 2.28 -12.94
N TYR A 156 10.01 1.23 -12.55
CA TYR A 156 10.34 0.36 -11.42
C TYR A 156 10.92 -0.96 -11.95
N LYS A 157 12.21 -1.01 -12.13
CA LYS A 157 12.91 -2.21 -12.59
C LYS A 157 14.25 -2.42 -11.89
N PRO A 158 14.79 -3.63 -11.92
CA PRO A 158 16.15 -3.88 -11.45
C PRO A 158 17.15 -3.00 -12.22
N ASN A 159 18.06 -2.36 -11.47
CA ASN A 159 19.09 -1.50 -12.03
C ASN A 159 20.48 -1.96 -11.56
N ALA A 160 21.25 -2.56 -12.45
CA ALA A 160 22.58 -3.10 -12.15
C ALA A 160 23.63 -2.02 -11.80
N THR A 161 23.39 -0.74 -12.15
CA THR A 161 24.28 0.36 -11.78
C THR A 161 24.18 0.76 -10.31
N ILE A 162 23.04 0.46 -9.67
CA ILE A 162 22.80 0.73 -8.26
C ILE A 162 23.28 -0.47 -7.45
N LYS A 163 24.42 -0.31 -6.81
CA LYS A 163 25.00 -1.39 -5.97
C LYS A 163 24.41 -1.34 -4.57
N ARG A 164 24.06 -2.50 -4.04
CA ARG A 164 23.78 -2.69 -2.63
C ARG A 164 25.10 -2.65 -1.86
N PRO A 165 25.09 -2.13 -0.63
CA PRO A 165 26.29 -2.19 0.21
C PRO A 165 26.67 -3.66 0.46
N ALA A 166 27.96 -3.96 0.34
CA ALA A 166 28.50 -5.30 0.63
C ALA A 166 28.96 -5.42 2.09
N ASP A 167 29.16 -4.28 2.75
CA ASP A 167 29.66 -4.16 4.12
C ASP A 167 28.57 -4.13 5.18
N LYS A 168 27.30 -4.06 4.75
CA LYS A 168 26.14 -3.98 5.64
C LYS A 168 24.87 -4.55 5.01
N ILE A 169 23.92 -4.98 5.86
CA ILE A 169 22.55 -5.31 5.46
C ILE A 169 21.71 -4.04 5.47
N ARG A 170 21.12 -3.67 4.35
CA ARG A 170 20.17 -2.55 4.27
C ARG A 170 18.74 -3.06 4.20
N ILE A 171 17.95 -2.72 5.22
CA ILE A 171 16.52 -3.02 5.33
C ILE A 171 15.75 -1.75 5.01
N LEU A 172 14.69 -1.85 4.18
CA LEU A 172 13.81 -0.73 3.90
C LEU A 172 12.51 -0.81 4.70
N LEU A 173 12.05 0.34 5.14
CA LEU A 173 10.69 0.60 5.57
C LEU A 173 10.18 1.82 4.78
N ILE A 174 9.19 1.61 3.90
CA ILE A 174 8.62 2.67 3.06
C ILE A 174 7.13 2.79 3.34
N GLU A 175 6.75 3.90 3.97
CA GLU A 175 5.36 4.23 4.29
C GLU A 175 5.10 5.72 4.01
N GLY A 176 3.88 6.08 3.60
CA GLY A 176 3.53 7.49 3.42
C GLY A 176 3.59 8.27 4.74
N SER A 177 3.17 7.64 5.84
CA SER A 177 3.19 8.22 7.17
C SER A 177 3.23 7.16 8.25
N LEU A 178 4.22 7.23 9.11
CA LEU A 178 4.39 6.42 10.31
C LEU A 178 3.88 7.17 11.55
N MET A 179 2.68 7.76 11.44
CA MET A 179 2.03 8.55 12.48
C MET A 179 0.60 8.09 12.69
N GLY A 180 -0.02 8.50 13.80
CA GLY A 180 -1.44 8.25 14.03
C GLY A 180 -1.77 6.77 14.24
N GLY A 181 -0.79 5.95 14.67
CA GLY A 181 -0.94 4.53 14.99
C GLY A 181 -0.27 3.56 14.04
N TYR A 182 0.30 4.06 12.98
CA TYR A 182 1.16 3.27 12.11
C TYR A 182 2.60 3.17 12.64
N GLU A 183 2.89 3.80 13.79
CA GLU A 183 4.19 3.68 14.49
C GLU A 183 4.49 2.26 14.97
N ALA A 184 3.47 1.44 15.18
CA ALA A 184 3.63 0.04 15.59
C ALA A 184 4.46 -0.77 14.58
N GLY A 185 4.32 -0.48 13.28
CA GLY A 185 5.15 -1.10 12.25
C GLY A 185 6.62 -0.76 12.36
N LEU A 186 6.94 0.48 12.75
CA LEU A 186 8.31 0.89 13.04
C LEU A 186 8.84 0.15 14.28
N GLU A 187 8.05 -0.02 15.34
CA GLU A 187 8.46 -0.77 16.54
C GLU A 187 8.80 -2.22 16.20
N VAL A 188 8.05 -2.85 15.32
CA VAL A 188 8.32 -4.23 14.87
C VAL A 188 9.66 -4.32 14.15
N VAL A 189 9.93 -3.45 13.17
CA VAL A 189 11.23 -3.53 12.44
C VAL A 189 12.41 -3.18 13.33
N MET A 190 12.24 -2.29 14.31
CA MET A 190 13.28 -1.98 15.29
C MET A 190 13.58 -3.18 16.18
N ASN A 191 12.56 -3.91 16.62
CA ASN A 191 12.75 -5.16 17.37
C ASN A 191 13.38 -6.25 16.50
N LEU A 192 12.99 -6.36 15.22
CA LEU A 192 13.65 -7.26 14.28
C LEU A 192 15.16 -6.98 14.19
N ILE A 193 15.54 -5.71 14.03
CA ILE A 193 16.94 -5.30 13.98
C ILE A 193 17.69 -5.68 15.26
N LYS A 194 17.10 -5.48 16.44
CA LYS A 194 17.68 -5.90 17.73
C LYS A 194 17.93 -7.40 17.76
N MET A 195 16.97 -8.20 17.29
CA MET A 195 17.11 -9.65 17.22
C MET A 195 18.20 -10.07 16.24
N LEU A 196 18.24 -9.48 15.05
CA LEU A 196 19.26 -9.75 14.03
C LEU A 196 20.66 -9.38 14.54
N ALA A 197 20.81 -8.23 15.19
CA ALA A 197 22.07 -7.76 15.73
C ALA A 197 22.59 -8.61 16.90
N SER A 198 21.69 -9.16 17.72
CA SER A 198 22.06 -9.98 18.89
C SER A 198 22.20 -11.48 18.59
N SER A 199 21.82 -11.94 17.40
CA SER A 199 21.83 -13.35 17.02
C SER A 199 23.20 -13.80 16.46
N LYS A 200 23.37 -15.14 16.31
CA LYS A 200 24.51 -15.75 15.59
C LYS A 200 24.61 -15.35 14.11
N LEU A 201 23.64 -14.55 13.61
CA LEU A 201 23.65 -13.95 12.27
C LEU A 201 24.80 -12.98 12.00
N ARG A 202 25.65 -12.73 12.98
CA ARG A 202 26.95 -12.06 12.82
C ARG A 202 27.84 -12.65 11.72
N GLU A 203 27.53 -13.87 11.25
CA GLU A 203 28.25 -14.50 10.13
C GLU A 203 28.03 -13.76 8.80
N PHE A 204 26.89 -13.04 8.62
CA PHE A 204 26.61 -12.32 7.37
C PHE A 204 27.19 -10.90 7.37
N THR A 205 27.09 -10.19 8.48
CA THR A 205 27.65 -8.83 8.61
C THR A 205 27.55 -8.34 10.06
N ASN A 206 28.48 -7.49 10.44
CA ASN A 206 28.43 -6.79 11.72
C ASN A 206 27.61 -5.50 11.66
N HIS A 207 27.11 -5.08 10.46
CA HIS A 207 26.45 -3.79 10.31
C HIS A 207 25.06 -3.93 9.67
N ILE A 208 24.02 -3.39 10.35
CA ILE A 208 22.66 -3.33 9.85
C ILE A 208 22.24 -1.86 9.71
N GLU A 209 21.74 -1.49 8.54
CA GLU A 209 21.21 -0.17 8.26
C GLU A 209 19.70 -0.27 7.99
N LEU A 210 18.88 0.42 8.79
CA LEU A 210 17.47 0.66 8.47
C LEU A 210 17.32 1.97 7.72
N VAL A 211 16.75 1.92 6.54
CA VAL A 211 16.34 3.11 5.78
C VAL A 211 14.85 3.30 5.93
N VAL A 212 14.44 4.43 6.52
CA VAL A 212 13.04 4.80 6.76
C VAL A 212 12.64 5.91 5.80
N VAL A 213 11.70 5.61 4.92
CA VAL A 213 11.09 6.57 3.99
C VAL A 213 9.65 6.82 4.42
N GLY A 214 9.32 8.09 4.64
CA GLY A 214 7.99 8.52 5.05
C GLY A 214 7.99 9.54 6.17
N LYS A 215 6.80 10.03 6.49
CA LYS A 215 6.63 11.06 7.51
C LYS A 215 6.66 10.44 8.90
N VAL A 216 7.62 10.85 9.72
CA VAL A 216 7.78 10.44 11.13
C VAL A 216 7.82 11.67 12.00
N THR A 217 7.21 11.61 13.20
CA THR A 217 7.32 12.73 14.16
C THR A 217 8.71 12.79 14.78
N GLU A 218 9.15 13.98 15.12
CA GLU A 218 10.45 14.17 15.77
C GLU A 218 10.54 13.41 17.09
N THR A 219 9.47 13.38 17.86
CA THR A 219 9.38 12.62 19.11
C THR A 219 9.66 11.12 18.91
N VAL A 220 9.05 10.51 17.89
CA VAL A 220 9.26 9.09 17.58
C VAL A 220 10.69 8.88 17.09
N ARG A 221 11.19 9.75 16.21
CA ARG A 221 12.56 9.71 15.72
C ARG A 221 13.59 9.78 16.86
N ASN A 222 13.45 10.76 17.76
CA ASN A 222 14.38 10.97 18.87
C ASN A 222 14.37 9.78 19.84
N ARG A 223 13.19 9.24 20.17
CA ARG A 223 13.07 8.00 20.97
C ARG A 223 13.93 6.86 20.39
N TRP A 224 13.77 6.58 19.10
CA TRP A 224 14.50 5.49 18.45
C TRP A 224 15.98 5.78 18.26
N MET A 225 16.37 7.03 18.07
CA MET A 225 17.80 7.39 18.02
C MET A 225 18.50 7.09 19.34
N VAL A 226 17.87 7.37 20.49
CA VAL A 226 18.44 7.03 21.80
C VAL A 226 18.61 5.52 21.98
N GLU A 227 17.55 4.74 21.67
CA GLU A 227 17.62 3.29 21.78
C GLU A 227 18.67 2.66 20.83
N MET A 228 18.78 3.18 19.61
CA MET A 228 19.75 2.66 18.63
C MET A 228 21.18 3.05 18.95
N ASN A 229 21.43 4.21 19.54
CA ASN A 229 22.77 4.59 19.99
C ASN A 229 23.30 3.63 21.06
N GLN A 230 22.43 3.07 21.91
CA GLN A 230 22.83 2.04 22.86
C GLN A 230 23.20 0.71 22.15
N LEU A 231 22.41 0.34 21.13
CA LEU A 231 22.70 -0.85 20.32
C LEU A 231 23.92 -0.68 19.42
N SER A 232 24.17 0.53 18.90
CA SER A 232 25.30 0.77 18.01
C SER A 232 26.67 0.70 18.71
N TYR A 233 26.68 0.79 20.04
CA TYR A 233 27.91 0.59 20.82
C TYR A 233 28.38 -0.88 20.82
N ASP A 234 27.42 -1.81 20.87
CA ASP A 234 27.70 -3.24 20.88
C ASP A 234 27.57 -3.90 19.48
N HIS A 235 26.77 -3.32 18.62
CA HIS A 235 26.39 -3.88 17.32
C HIS A 235 26.27 -2.74 16.30
N GLN A 236 27.01 -2.70 15.27
CA GLN A 236 27.00 -1.64 14.24
C GLN A 236 25.62 -1.50 13.57
N VAL A 237 24.68 -0.86 14.26
CA VAL A 237 23.32 -0.57 13.77
C VAL A 237 23.19 0.92 13.46
N SER A 238 22.62 1.26 12.31
CA SER A 238 22.36 2.64 11.94
C SER A 238 20.94 2.81 11.38
N ILE A 239 20.37 4.01 11.56
CA ILE A 239 19.08 4.38 10.96
C ILE A 239 19.28 5.59 10.06
N ASN A 240 18.85 5.47 8.83
CA ASN A 240 18.79 6.57 7.88
C ASN A 240 17.33 7.05 7.71
N TRP A 241 17.02 8.20 8.30
CA TRP A 241 15.71 8.83 8.22
C TRP A 241 15.65 9.73 6.98
N MET A 242 15.11 9.23 5.87
CA MET A 242 15.02 9.98 4.61
C MET A 242 13.84 10.97 4.57
N GLY A 243 12.84 10.81 5.46
CA GLY A 243 11.62 11.59 5.40
C GLY A 243 10.80 11.28 4.15
N VAL A 244 10.00 12.25 3.70
CA VAL A 244 9.25 12.14 2.43
C VAL A 244 10.20 12.40 1.28
N VAL A 245 10.30 11.46 0.36
CA VAL A 245 11.14 11.57 -0.83
C VAL A 245 10.29 11.70 -2.11
N PRO A 246 10.80 12.33 -3.18
CA PRO A 246 10.16 12.29 -4.49
C PRO A 246 9.95 10.87 -4.99
N ILE A 247 8.83 10.62 -5.68
CA ILE A 247 8.46 9.28 -6.16
C ILE A 247 9.48 8.70 -7.15
N GLU A 248 10.16 9.56 -7.87
CA GLU A 248 11.20 9.21 -8.84
C GLU A 248 12.44 8.59 -8.19
N ARG A 249 12.65 8.84 -6.89
CA ARG A 249 13.76 8.25 -6.12
C ARG A 249 13.43 6.89 -5.51
N ILE A 250 12.17 6.49 -5.47
CA ILE A 250 11.75 5.22 -4.88
C ILE A 250 12.39 4.01 -5.59
N PRO A 251 12.50 3.96 -6.94
CA PRO A 251 13.19 2.85 -7.61
C PRO A 251 14.66 2.74 -7.22
N GLU A 252 15.39 3.85 -7.10
CA GLU A 252 16.79 3.87 -6.64
C GLU A 252 16.93 3.27 -5.24
N ILE A 253 16.08 3.74 -4.32
CA ILE A 253 16.08 3.29 -2.92
C ILE A 253 15.80 1.78 -2.83
N ASN A 254 14.79 1.28 -3.56
CA ASN A 254 14.48 -0.15 -3.60
C ASN A 254 15.63 -0.99 -4.17
N ASN A 255 16.29 -0.52 -5.24
CA ASN A 255 17.41 -1.22 -5.84
C ASN A 255 18.64 -1.29 -4.90
N SER A 256 18.79 -0.33 -3.99
CA SER A 256 19.90 -0.25 -3.06
C SER A 256 19.77 -1.15 -1.83
N ALA A 257 18.62 -1.80 -1.62
CA ALA A 257 18.32 -2.54 -0.42
C ALA A 257 18.38 -4.07 -0.59
N HIS A 258 18.48 -4.78 0.54
CA HIS A 258 18.46 -6.23 0.57
C HIS A 258 17.04 -6.78 0.60
N PHE A 259 16.15 -6.15 1.37
CA PHE A 259 14.71 -6.43 1.36
C PHE A 259 13.89 -5.24 1.88
N LEU A 260 12.60 -5.22 1.51
CA LEU A 260 11.60 -4.33 2.10
C LEU A 260 10.90 -5.06 3.24
N TYR A 261 10.83 -4.46 4.42
CA TYR A 261 9.89 -4.84 5.46
C TYR A 261 8.58 -4.07 5.25
N SER A 262 7.47 -4.78 5.00
CA SER A 262 6.14 -4.18 4.91
C SER A 262 5.48 -4.21 6.28
N SER A 263 5.15 -3.02 6.79
CA SER A 263 4.70 -2.81 8.17
C SER A 263 3.19 -2.76 8.33
N ASP A 264 2.45 -2.70 7.23
CA ASP A 264 1.00 -2.52 7.24
C ASP A 264 0.28 -3.78 7.72
N ILE A 265 -0.50 -3.66 8.81
CA ILE A 265 -1.38 -4.71 9.29
C ILE A 265 -2.71 -4.63 8.54
N ASN A 266 -3.16 -5.76 7.97
CA ASN A 266 -4.38 -5.85 7.17
C ASN A 266 -4.41 -4.88 5.97
N ALA A 267 -3.26 -4.70 5.33
CA ALA A 267 -3.09 -3.88 4.14
C ALA A 267 -4.03 -4.33 3.00
N ALA A 268 -4.61 -3.36 2.31
CA ALA A 268 -5.52 -3.64 1.18
C ALA A 268 -4.78 -4.07 -0.10
N CYS A 269 -3.78 -3.30 -0.48
CA CYS A 269 -2.89 -3.54 -1.63
C CYS A 269 -1.75 -2.50 -1.60
N PRO A 270 -0.72 -2.70 -0.75
CA PRO A 270 0.31 -1.69 -0.54
C PRO A 270 1.18 -1.49 -1.77
N ASN A 271 1.23 -0.25 -2.26
CA ASN A 271 2.05 0.13 -3.42
C ASN A 271 3.53 -0.11 -3.17
N SER A 272 4.03 0.16 -1.96
CA SER A 272 5.43 -0.05 -1.59
C SER A 272 5.92 -1.49 -1.82
N VAL A 273 5.04 -2.46 -1.55
CA VAL A 273 5.31 -3.89 -1.78
C VAL A 273 5.42 -4.20 -3.27
N ILE A 274 4.47 -3.72 -4.08
CA ILE A 274 4.45 -3.93 -5.52
C ILE A 274 5.66 -3.23 -6.17
N GLU A 275 5.96 -2.00 -5.76
CA GLU A 275 7.10 -1.21 -6.23
C GLU A 275 8.45 -1.86 -5.88
N ALA A 276 8.57 -2.41 -4.66
CA ALA A 276 9.76 -3.15 -4.25
C ALA A 276 9.96 -4.41 -5.11
N MET A 277 8.92 -5.25 -5.24
CA MET A 277 9.00 -6.45 -6.07
C MET A 277 9.36 -6.12 -7.51
N SER A 278 8.83 -5.03 -8.06
CA SER A 278 9.14 -4.59 -9.44
C SER A 278 10.61 -4.23 -9.62
N CYS A 279 11.25 -3.65 -8.60
CA CYS A 279 12.69 -3.41 -8.57
C CYS A 279 13.51 -4.68 -8.26
N GLY A 280 12.87 -5.84 -8.16
CA GLY A 280 13.50 -7.07 -7.72
C GLY A 280 13.95 -7.02 -6.27
N ASN A 281 13.34 -6.18 -5.42
CA ASN A 281 13.60 -6.15 -4.00
C ASN A 281 12.62 -7.06 -3.27
N PRO A 282 13.05 -8.17 -2.62
CA PRO A 282 12.15 -9.10 -1.96
C PRO A 282 11.48 -8.47 -0.75
N VAL A 283 10.33 -9.04 -0.35
CA VAL A 283 9.50 -8.51 0.72
C VAL A 283 9.49 -9.44 1.92
N LEU A 284 9.66 -8.87 3.11
CA LEU A 284 9.42 -9.52 4.39
C LEU A 284 8.17 -8.92 5.03
N SER A 285 7.23 -9.74 5.46
CA SER A 285 6.06 -9.29 6.22
C SER A 285 5.36 -10.44 6.93
N PHE A 286 4.34 -10.10 7.72
CA PHE A 286 3.41 -11.06 8.28
C PHE A 286 2.28 -11.42 7.31
N ASP A 287 1.63 -12.56 7.55
CA ASP A 287 0.50 -13.09 6.76
C ASP A 287 -0.83 -12.37 7.04
N THR A 288 -0.81 -11.04 7.04
CA THR A 288 -1.97 -10.18 7.29
C THR A 288 -2.41 -9.44 6.02
N GLY A 289 -3.70 -9.14 5.95
CA GLY A 289 -4.24 -8.39 4.82
C GLY A 289 -4.05 -9.09 3.47
N ALA A 290 -3.72 -8.32 2.46
CA ALA A 290 -3.47 -8.81 1.11
C ALA A 290 -2.03 -9.34 0.91
N LEU A 291 -1.15 -9.26 1.90
CA LEU A 291 0.26 -9.62 1.72
C LEU A 291 0.48 -11.08 1.27
N PRO A 292 -0.24 -12.09 1.80
CA PRO A 292 -0.13 -13.47 1.30
C PRO A 292 -0.60 -13.63 -0.17
N GLU A 293 -1.49 -12.76 -0.62
CA GLU A 293 -2.00 -12.73 -2.00
C GLU A 293 -1.01 -12.06 -2.95
N LEU A 294 -0.34 -11.00 -2.50
CA LEU A 294 0.57 -10.23 -3.33
C LEU A 294 1.95 -10.88 -3.44
N VAL A 295 2.50 -11.34 -2.33
CA VAL A 295 3.87 -11.86 -2.22
C VAL A 295 3.85 -13.39 -2.24
N THR A 296 4.17 -13.97 -3.39
CA THR A 296 4.29 -15.42 -3.52
C THR A 296 5.57 -15.95 -2.82
N PRO A 297 5.66 -17.24 -2.50
CA PRO A 297 6.83 -17.81 -1.80
C PRO A 297 8.19 -17.59 -2.48
N GLY A 298 8.20 -17.33 -3.79
CA GLY A 298 9.41 -16.98 -4.54
C GLY A 298 9.78 -15.50 -4.50
N ALA A 299 8.83 -14.61 -4.14
CA ALA A 299 9.01 -13.15 -4.18
C ALA A 299 9.39 -12.53 -2.84
N GLY A 300 9.33 -13.30 -1.78
CA GLY A 300 9.62 -12.83 -0.43
C GLY A 300 9.30 -13.87 0.64
N ARG A 301 9.26 -13.42 1.89
CA ARG A 301 8.83 -14.22 3.04
C ARG A 301 7.64 -13.55 3.73
N ILE A 302 6.51 -14.24 3.66
CA ILE A 302 5.31 -13.93 4.43
C ILE A 302 5.23 -14.98 5.53
N VAL A 303 5.36 -14.54 6.77
CA VAL A 303 5.44 -15.39 7.95
C VAL A 303 4.19 -15.28 8.81
N PRO A 304 3.81 -16.33 9.57
CA PRO A 304 2.66 -16.25 10.47
C PRO A 304 2.77 -15.09 11.45
N TYR A 305 1.66 -14.35 11.60
CA TYR A 305 1.59 -13.27 12.59
C TYR A 305 1.68 -13.81 14.03
N GLY A 306 1.16 -15.02 14.25
CA GLY A 306 1.26 -15.73 15.52
C GLY A 306 0.24 -15.28 16.58
N ALA A 307 -0.58 -14.27 16.30
CA ALA A 307 -1.57 -13.69 17.21
C ALA A 307 -2.73 -13.08 16.41
N ASP A 308 -3.67 -12.39 17.06
CA ASP A 308 -4.80 -11.73 16.38
C ASP A 308 -4.42 -10.30 15.91
N PRO A 309 -4.16 -10.08 14.60
CA PRO A 309 -3.80 -8.77 14.07
C PRO A 309 -4.94 -7.75 14.18
N TRP A 310 -6.20 -8.19 14.17
CA TRP A 310 -7.37 -7.32 14.32
C TRP A 310 -7.50 -6.74 15.71
N LYS A 311 -6.92 -7.42 16.71
CA LYS A 311 -6.81 -6.93 18.08
C LYS A 311 -5.50 -6.19 18.34
N LEU A 312 -4.63 -6.04 17.34
CA LEU A 312 -3.29 -5.46 17.49
C LEU A 312 -2.47 -6.19 18.56
N GLU A 313 -2.65 -7.50 18.71
CA GLU A 313 -1.80 -8.31 19.59
C GLU A 313 -0.36 -8.33 19.09
N PRO A 314 0.63 -8.50 19.95
CA PRO A 314 2.03 -8.56 19.52
C PRO A 314 2.27 -9.72 18.56
N PRO A 315 3.01 -9.51 17.44
CA PRO A 315 3.31 -10.56 16.49
C PRO A 315 4.44 -11.50 16.97
N ASP A 316 4.56 -12.66 16.30
CA ASP A 316 5.69 -13.56 16.51
C ASP A 316 6.97 -13.01 15.85
N MET A 317 7.81 -12.42 16.67
CA MET A 317 9.07 -11.85 16.23
C MET A 317 10.12 -12.89 15.84
N ASN A 318 10.02 -14.12 16.36
CA ASN A 318 10.97 -15.19 16.02
C ASN A 318 10.78 -15.67 14.59
N THR A 319 9.54 -15.90 14.18
CA THR A 319 9.25 -16.28 12.78
C THR A 319 9.63 -15.17 11.80
N LEU A 320 9.45 -13.89 12.19
CA LEU A 320 9.88 -12.76 11.37
C LEU A 320 11.41 -12.72 11.20
N ALA A 321 12.15 -12.94 12.28
CA ALA A 321 13.62 -12.99 12.25
C ALA A 321 14.13 -14.15 11.39
N LEU A 322 13.55 -15.34 11.50
CA LEU A 322 13.89 -16.49 10.65
C LEU A 322 13.58 -16.20 9.17
N GLY A 323 12.47 -15.55 8.88
CA GLY A 323 12.14 -15.11 7.52
C GLY A 323 13.15 -14.11 6.94
N ALA A 324 13.66 -13.19 7.77
CA ALA A 324 14.71 -12.24 7.36
C ALA A 324 16.01 -12.96 7.00
N VAL A 325 16.40 -13.95 7.80
CA VAL A 325 17.60 -14.77 7.55
C VAL A 325 17.50 -15.48 6.22
N ASP A 326 16.41 -16.19 6.00
CA ASP A 326 16.20 -16.93 4.75
C ASP A 326 16.21 -16.02 3.51
N LEU A 327 15.67 -14.78 3.62
CA LEU A 327 15.79 -13.78 2.56
C LEU A 327 17.23 -13.38 2.30
N LEU A 328 18.06 -13.25 3.35
CA LEU A 328 19.45 -12.87 3.23
C LEU A 328 20.31 -14.00 2.65
N GLU A 329 20.07 -15.23 3.04
CA GLU A 329 20.76 -16.42 2.52
C GLU A 329 20.44 -16.71 1.05
N ASN A 330 19.21 -16.43 0.63
CA ASN A 330 18.69 -16.77 -0.68
C ASN A 330 18.39 -15.54 -1.57
N GLN A 331 19.16 -14.45 -1.40
CA GLN A 331 18.91 -13.15 -2.05
C GLN A 331 18.64 -13.23 -3.54
N GLN A 332 19.47 -13.93 -4.32
CA GLN A 332 19.34 -13.97 -5.78
C GLN A 332 18.04 -14.63 -6.21
N LYS A 333 17.63 -15.72 -5.56
CA LYS A 333 16.38 -16.42 -5.81
C LYS A 333 15.18 -15.51 -5.58
N PHE A 334 15.13 -14.85 -4.41
CA PHE A 334 14.01 -13.98 -4.07
C PHE A 334 13.94 -12.73 -4.94
N ARG A 335 15.06 -12.18 -5.32
CA ARG A 335 15.10 -11.02 -6.22
C ARG A 335 14.52 -11.33 -7.59
N SER A 336 14.94 -12.45 -8.18
CA SER A 336 14.40 -12.90 -9.46
C SER A 336 12.90 -13.21 -9.36
N GLY A 337 12.49 -13.88 -8.28
CA GLY A 337 11.08 -14.21 -8.04
C GLY A 337 10.22 -12.97 -7.77
N ALA A 338 10.73 -11.97 -7.06
CA ALA A 338 10.04 -10.71 -6.82
C ALA A 338 9.76 -9.97 -8.15
N ARG A 339 10.78 -9.82 -9.00
CA ARG A 339 10.63 -9.20 -10.33
C ARG A 339 9.63 -9.96 -11.20
N LEU A 340 9.76 -11.29 -11.30
CA LEU A 340 8.86 -12.13 -12.08
C LEU A 340 7.40 -12.01 -11.59
N ARG A 341 7.19 -11.98 -10.27
CA ARG A 341 5.86 -11.78 -9.68
C ARG A 341 5.24 -10.45 -10.12
N ALA A 342 6.02 -9.37 -10.08
CA ALA A 342 5.56 -8.05 -10.47
C ALA A 342 5.20 -7.99 -11.97
N GLU A 343 6.04 -8.53 -12.85
CA GLU A 343 5.81 -8.59 -14.30
C GLU A 343 4.54 -9.36 -14.65
N ASN A 344 4.32 -10.48 -13.99
CA ASN A 344 3.16 -11.32 -14.26
C ASN A 344 1.85 -10.70 -13.80
N SER A 345 1.85 -9.92 -12.69
CA SER A 345 0.60 -9.60 -11.99
C SER A 345 0.34 -8.11 -11.74
N PHE A 346 1.34 -7.24 -11.80
CA PHE A 346 1.21 -5.87 -11.33
C PHE A 346 1.59 -4.79 -12.35
N SER A 347 1.53 -5.11 -13.65
CA SER A 347 1.71 -4.12 -14.71
C SER A 347 0.65 -3.02 -14.63
N LEU A 348 1.09 -1.77 -14.72
CA LEU A 348 0.18 -0.61 -14.78
C LEU A 348 -0.76 -0.71 -15.99
N ASP A 349 -0.26 -1.14 -17.15
CA ASP A 349 -1.06 -1.28 -18.35
C ASP A 349 -2.20 -2.30 -18.17
N LYS A 350 -1.90 -3.48 -17.61
CA LYS A 350 -2.93 -4.50 -17.31
C LYS A 350 -3.99 -3.97 -16.33
N MET A 351 -3.56 -3.21 -15.32
CA MET A 351 -4.50 -2.57 -14.40
C MET A 351 -5.39 -1.57 -15.14
N LEU A 352 -4.81 -0.70 -15.97
CA LEU A 352 -5.56 0.30 -16.72
C LEU A 352 -6.55 -0.33 -17.69
N ASP A 353 -6.14 -1.38 -18.42
CA ASP A 353 -7.01 -2.09 -19.36
C ASP A 353 -8.22 -2.69 -18.62
N ALA A 354 -8.00 -3.37 -17.49
CA ALA A 354 -9.08 -3.92 -16.67
C ALA A 354 -10.03 -2.86 -16.10
N TYR A 355 -9.51 -1.67 -15.76
CA TYR A 355 -10.36 -0.55 -15.35
C TYR A 355 -11.17 0.03 -16.52
N MET A 356 -10.58 0.14 -17.70
CA MET A 356 -11.27 0.63 -18.90
C MET A 356 -12.41 -0.29 -19.31
N ASP A 357 -12.20 -1.61 -19.26
CA ASP A 357 -13.24 -2.61 -19.55
C ASP A 357 -14.47 -2.42 -18.66
N ILE A 358 -14.29 -2.03 -17.39
CA ILE A 358 -15.42 -1.78 -16.47
C ILE A 358 -16.02 -0.39 -16.63
N LEU A 359 -15.20 0.61 -16.94
CA LEU A 359 -15.66 2.01 -17.03
C LEU A 359 -16.29 2.35 -18.37
N LEU A 360 -15.88 1.72 -19.45
CA LEU A 360 -16.23 2.09 -20.83
C LEU A 360 -16.91 0.94 -21.61
N GLY A 361 -16.81 -0.31 -21.13
CA GLY A 361 -17.52 -1.47 -21.67
C GLY A 361 -18.91 -1.55 -21.10
#